data_6b2b4c588f3aa75af99f7c0a4a3fa870
#
_entry.id   6b2b4c588f3aa75af99f7c0a4a3fa870
#
_cell.length_a   1.000
_cell.length_b   1.000
_cell.length_c   1.000
_cell.angle_alpha   90.00
_cell.angle_beta   90.00
_cell.angle_gamma   90.00
#
_symmetry.space_group_name_H-M   'P 1'
#
loop_
_entity.id
_entity.type
_entity.pdbx_description
1 polymer ?
#
loop_
_entity_poly.entity_id
_entity_poly.type
_entity_poly.pdbx_seq_one_letter_code
_entity_poly.pdbx_strand_id
1 'polypeptide(L)'
;MLTTLTMMYGWRMAFLLSIPAMIAYHWIHDISFILLPSSLVLSALVPILISYLVFLLSYHYLPRNIFVFIFVAGFFNGALTGSLHLVFNSFYHLLVGHYDWETIQHNYFIFVPLLAFPEGLLNGMSLAVLTVFKPEWLRVFSDRDY
;
A
#
# COMPACT_ATOMS: atom_id res chain seq x y z
N MET A 1 -1.27 3.25 -4.19
CA MET A 1 -1.03 4.56 -3.48
C MET A 1 -1.36 4.58 -1.98
N LEU A 2 -1.65 3.45 -1.35
CA LEU A 2 -1.90 3.37 0.10
C LEU A 2 -0.68 3.77 0.94
N THR A 3 0.53 3.48 0.46
CA THR A 3 1.79 3.88 1.11
C THR A 3 1.87 5.39 1.29
N THR A 4 1.62 6.17 0.25
CA THR A 4 1.62 7.65 0.33
C THR A 4 0.60 8.16 1.35
N LEU A 5 -0.64 7.64 1.33
CA LEU A 5 -1.66 7.98 2.34
C LEU A 5 -1.21 7.64 3.76
N THR A 6 -0.54 6.49 3.92
CA THR A 6 -0.01 6.08 5.23
C THR A 6 1.07 7.03 5.74
N MET A 7 1.94 7.53 4.85
CA MET A 7 2.98 8.51 5.21
C MET A 7 2.41 9.89 5.51
N MET A 8 1.34 10.31 4.80
CA MET A 8 0.68 11.60 5.02
C MET A 8 -0.10 11.64 6.34
N TYR A 9 -0.92 10.65 6.59
CA TYR A 9 -1.91 10.69 7.68
C TYR A 9 -1.64 9.72 8.84
N GLY A 10 -0.68 8.81 8.66
CA GLY A 10 -0.46 7.67 9.56
C GLY A 10 -1.49 6.56 9.31
N TRP A 11 -1.21 5.37 9.82
CA TRP A 11 -1.97 4.16 9.53
C TRP A 11 -3.46 4.23 9.91
N ARG A 12 -3.81 4.88 11.03
CA ARG A 12 -5.20 4.99 11.51
C ARG A 12 -6.07 5.80 10.57
N MET A 13 -5.60 7.00 10.21
CA MET A 13 -6.35 7.88 9.32
C MET A 13 -6.35 7.38 7.88
N ALA A 14 -5.26 6.77 7.42
CA ALA A 14 -5.21 6.13 6.12
C ALA A 14 -6.25 5.00 6.00
N PHE A 15 -6.43 4.21 7.05
CA PHE A 15 -7.48 3.18 7.09
C PHE A 15 -8.90 3.79 7.07
N LEU A 16 -9.17 4.81 7.88
CA LEU A 16 -10.47 5.49 7.87
C LEU A 16 -10.80 6.09 6.50
N LEU A 17 -9.81 6.70 5.83
CA LEU A 17 -9.98 7.27 4.50
C LEU A 17 -10.17 6.19 3.40
N SER A 18 -9.73 4.97 3.62
CA SER A 18 -9.94 3.86 2.69
C SER A 18 -11.36 3.30 2.72
N ILE A 19 -12.12 3.49 3.81
CA ILE A 19 -13.49 2.97 3.96
C ILE A 19 -14.44 3.51 2.88
N PRO A 20 -14.60 4.83 2.70
CA PRO A 20 -15.49 5.35 1.66
C PRO A 20 -15.04 4.97 0.25
N ALA A 21 -13.73 4.87 0.01
CA ALA A 21 -13.21 4.40 -1.27
C ALA A 21 -13.59 2.94 -1.55
N MET A 22 -13.53 2.06 -0.54
CA MET A 22 -13.93 0.67 -0.67
C MET A 22 -15.46 0.51 -0.84
N ILE A 23 -16.25 1.33 -0.18
CA ILE A 23 -17.71 1.36 -0.37
C ILE A 23 -18.03 1.76 -1.82
N ALA A 24 -17.42 2.82 -2.32
CA ALA A 24 -17.59 3.27 -3.69
C ALA A 24 -17.13 2.19 -4.70
N TYR A 25 -16.02 1.53 -4.43
CA TYR A 25 -15.52 0.43 -5.25
C TYR A 25 -16.52 -0.73 -5.36
N HIS A 26 -17.11 -1.17 -4.21
CA HIS A 26 -18.11 -2.23 -4.19
C HIS A 26 -19.37 -1.84 -4.96
N TRP A 27 -19.78 -0.58 -4.85
CA TRP A 27 -20.95 -0.06 -5.56
C TRP A 27 -20.73 0.00 -7.08
N ILE A 28 -19.59 0.53 -7.53
CA ILE A 28 -19.28 0.67 -8.95
C ILE A 28 -19.13 -0.69 -9.66
N HIS A 29 -18.62 -1.69 -8.96
CA HIS A 29 -18.37 -3.03 -9.51
C HIS A 29 -19.45 -4.06 -9.19
N ASP A 30 -20.60 -3.65 -8.62
CA ASP A 30 -21.70 -4.51 -8.22
C ASP A 30 -21.27 -5.69 -7.31
N ILE A 31 -20.27 -5.46 -6.44
CA ILE A 31 -19.77 -6.46 -5.51
C ILE A 31 -20.65 -6.48 -4.26
N SER A 32 -21.00 -7.68 -3.80
CA SER A 32 -21.84 -7.84 -2.61
C SER A 32 -21.21 -7.15 -1.38
N PHE A 33 -22.00 -6.33 -0.69
CA PHE A 33 -21.58 -5.65 0.55
C PHE A 33 -21.27 -6.61 1.71
N ILE A 34 -21.69 -7.87 1.63
CA ILE A 34 -21.34 -8.92 2.60
C ILE A 34 -19.82 -9.15 2.60
N LEU A 35 -19.15 -8.95 1.46
CA LEU A 35 -17.70 -9.08 1.31
C LEU A 35 -16.92 -7.82 1.71
N LEU A 36 -17.60 -6.72 2.04
CA LEU A 36 -16.96 -5.47 2.40
C LEU A 36 -15.96 -5.60 3.58
N PRO A 37 -16.29 -6.30 4.68
CA PRO A 37 -15.35 -6.44 5.80
C PRO A 37 -14.07 -7.18 5.41
N SER A 38 -14.16 -8.27 4.66
CA SER A 38 -12.99 -9.01 4.18
C SER A 38 -12.15 -8.18 3.21
N SER A 39 -12.80 -7.45 2.30
CA SER A 39 -12.13 -6.54 1.37
C SER A 39 -11.42 -5.40 2.11
N LEU A 40 -12.03 -4.80 3.14
CA LEU A 40 -11.41 -3.76 3.97
C LEU A 40 -10.16 -4.28 4.69
N VAL A 41 -10.22 -5.50 5.23
CA VAL A 41 -9.07 -6.09 5.91
C VAL A 41 -7.95 -6.39 4.92
N LEU A 42 -8.24 -7.12 3.85
CA LEU A 42 -7.21 -7.60 2.92
C LEU A 42 -6.68 -6.52 1.99
N SER A 43 -7.56 -5.63 1.52
CA SER A 43 -7.20 -4.65 0.49
C SER A 43 -6.85 -3.27 1.06
N ALA A 44 -7.13 -3.00 2.34
CA ALA A 44 -6.78 -1.74 2.98
C ALA A 44 -5.94 -1.94 4.25
N LEU A 45 -6.46 -2.60 5.28
CA LEU A 45 -5.81 -2.68 6.59
C LEU A 45 -4.44 -3.35 6.51
N VAL A 46 -4.37 -4.55 5.92
CA VAL A 46 -3.11 -5.31 5.82
C VAL A 46 -2.05 -4.55 5.04
N PRO A 47 -2.30 -4.02 3.82
CA PRO A 47 -1.32 -3.22 3.10
C PRO A 47 -0.87 -1.95 3.85
N ILE A 48 -1.79 -1.26 4.53
CA ILE A 48 -1.47 -0.07 5.34
C ILE A 48 -0.53 -0.44 6.51
N LEU A 49 -0.81 -1.53 7.22
CA LEU A 49 0.03 -1.97 8.33
C LEU A 49 1.43 -2.41 7.86
N ILE A 50 1.50 -3.13 6.74
CA ILE A 50 2.78 -3.52 6.13
C ILE A 50 3.56 -2.27 5.73
N SER A 51 2.92 -1.33 5.05
CA SER A 51 3.57 -0.09 4.65
C SER A 51 4.09 0.71 5.85
N TYR A 52 3.31 0.80 6.92
CA TYR A 52 3.73 1.47 8.14
C TYR A 52 4.89 0.75 8.85
N LEU A 53 4.86 -0.59 8.87
CA LEU A 53 5.93 -1.40 9.45
C LEU A 53 7.24 -1.24 8.67
N VAL A 54 7.20 -1.27 7.34
CA VAL A 54 8.38 -1.02 6.49
C VAL A 54 8.95 0.38 6.74
N PHE A 55 8.10 1.39 6.88
CA PHE A 55 8.54 2.73 7.27
C PHE A 55 9.24 2.73 8.64
N LEU A 56 8.66 2.09 9.67
CA LEU A 56 9.26 2.02 11.00
C LEU A 56 10.61 1.31 10.99
N LEU A 57 10.73 0.22 10.25
CA LEU A 57 12.00 -0.50 10.08
C LEU A 57 13.03 0.39 9.38
N SER A 58 12.65 1.07 8.29
CA SER A 58 13.51 2.01 7.60
C SER A 58 13.99 3.13 8.54
N TYR A 59 13.09 3.72 9.30
CA TYR A 59 13.39 4.80 10.24
C TYR A 59 14.34 4.37 11.38
N HIS A 60 14.24 3.10 11.83
CA HIS A 60 15.05 2.58 12.93
C HIS A 60 16.43 2.06 12.51
N TYR A 61 16.52 1.41 11.34
CA TYR A 61 17.72 0.68 10.92
C TYR A 61 18.52 1.37 9.83
N LEU A 62 17.94 2.32 9.09
CA LEU A 62 18.62 3.00 8.01
C LEU A 62 19.04 4.43 8.40
N PRO A 63 20.08 4.99 7.76
CA PRO A 63 20.46 6.38 7.98
C PRO A 63 19.31 7.30 7.60
N ARG A 64 19.06 8.30 8.45
CA ARG A 64 18.01 9.29 8.24
C ARG A 64 18.47 10.28 7.18
N ASN A 65 18.04 10.03 5.96
CA ASN A 65 18.37 10.81 4.77
C ASN A 65 17.12 10.88 3.87
N ILE A 66 16.89 12.05 3.26
CA ILE A 66 15.78 12.28 2.35
C ILE A 66 15.73 11.25 1.20
N PHE A 67 16.88 10.84 0.69
CA PHE A 67 16.97 9.80 -0.35
C PHE A 67 16.48 8.44 0.17
N VAL A 68 16.89 8.06 1.38
CA VAL A 68 16.42 6.82 2.02
C VAL A 68 14.91 6.90 2.24
N PHE A 69 14.38 8.03 2.67
CA PHE A 69 12.94 8.21 2.84
C PHE A 69 12.18 8.04 1.51
N ILE A 70 12.61 8.71 0.44
CA ILE A 70 11.95 8.63 -0.87
C ILE A 70 12.07 7.23 -1.47
N PHE A 71 13.26 6.63 -1.46
CA PHE A 71 13.48 5.34 -2.11
C PHE A 71 12.97 4.17 -1.26
N VAL A 72 13.29 4.12 0.03
CA VAL A 72 12.93 2.97 0.87
C VAL A 72 11.50 3.09 1.37
N ALA A 73 11.14 4.20 2.04
CA ALA A 73 9.79 4.40 2.57
C ALA A 73 8.75 4.74 1.47
N GLY A 74 9.19 5.23 0.32
CA GLY A 74 8.33 5.53 -0.83
C GLY A 74 8.33 4.41 -1.88
N PHE A 75 9.39 4.34 -2.69
CA PHE A 75 9.45 3.47 -3.86
C PHE A 75 9.41 1.98 -3.49
N PHE A 76 10.38 1.48 -2.73
CA PHE A 76 10.43 0.05 -2.38
C PHE A 76 9.27 -0.38 -1.49
N ASN A 77 8.86 0.46 -0.56
CA ASN A 77 7.69 0.21 0.28
C ASN A 77 6.42 0.14 -0.57
N GLY A 78 6.21 1.07 -1.51
CA GLY A 78 5.08 1.05 -2.44
C GLY A 78 5.04 -0.21 -3.30
N ALA A 79 6.20 -0.58 -3.88
CA ALA A 79 6.35 -1.80 -4.67
C ALA A 79 6.04 -3.05 -3.85
N LEU A 80 6.60 -3.16 -2.65
CA LEU A 80 6.38 -4.29 -1.75
C LEU A 80 4.91 -4.37 -1.29
N THR A 81 4.33 -3.25 -0.88
CA THR A 81 2.94 -3.20 -0.40
C THR A 81 1.96 -3.58 -1.50
N GLY A 82 2.14 -3.08 -2.73
CA GLY A 82 1.33 -3.46 -3.88
C GLY A 82 1.45 -4.93 -4.25
N SER A 83 2.67 -5.46 -4.24
CA SER A 83 2.94 -6.88 -4.50
C SER A 83 2.30 -7.79 -3.45
N LEU A 84 2.48 -7.49 -2.17
CA LEU A 84 1.90 -8.26 -1.08
C LEU A 84 0.37 -8.19 -1.07
N HIS A 85 -0.20 -7.02 -1.38
CA HIS A 85 -1.64 -6.88 -1.55
C HIS A 85 -2.18 -7.87 -2.60
N LEU A 86 -1.55 -7.97 -3.76
CA LEU A 86 -1.96 -8.91 -4.81
C LEU A 86 -1.81 -10.37 -4.36
N VAL A 87 -0.69 -10.71 -3.71
CA VAL A 87 -0.44 -12.06 -3.18
C VAL A 87 -1.47 -12.46 -2.13
N PHE A 88 -1.76 -11.60 -1.15
CA PHE A 88 -2.74 -11.91 -0.10
C PHE A 88 -4.17 -12.06 -0.65
N ASN A 89 -4.55 -11.23 -1.61
CA ASN A 89 -5.85 -11.38 -2.27
C ASN A 89 -5.93 -12.68 -3.07
N SER A 90 -4.88 -13.08 -3.77
CA SER A 90 -4.86 -14.34 -4.53
C SER A 90 -4.97 -15.55 -3.59
N PHE A 91 -4.26 -15.56 -2.47
CA PHE A 91 -4.38 -16.61 -1.47
C PHE A 91 -5.78 -16.68 -0.84
N TYR A 92 -6.40 -15.54 -0.58
CA TYR A 92 -7.78 -15.49 -0.09
C TYR A 92 -8.73 -16.17 -1.08
N HIS A 93 -8.65 -15.87 -2.37
CA HIS A 93 -9.49 -16.46 -3.40
C HIS A 93 -9.23 -17.97 -3.57
N LEU A 94 -8.00 -18.42 -3.36
CA LEU A 94 -7.65 -19.85 -3.33
C LEU A 94 -8.31 -20.58 -2.15
N LEU A 95 -8.23 -20.00 -0.93
CA LEU A 95 -8.78 -20.58 0.29
C LEU A 95 -10.31 -20.67 0.28
N VAL A 96 -10.96 -19.69 -0.31
CA VAL A 96 -12.43 -19.66 -0.46
C VAL A 96 -12.91 -20.55 -1.61
N GLY A 97 -11.99 -21.08 -2.42
CA GLY A 97 -12.31 -21.95 -3.54
C GLY A 97 -12.90 -21.23 -4.77
N HIS A 98 -12.71 -19.92 -4.87
CA HIS A 98 -13.16 -19.14 -6.03
C HIS A 98 -12.32 -19.41 -7.28
N TYR A 99 -11.01 -19.65 -7.08
CA TYR A 99 -10.06 -19.93 -8.15
C TYR A 99 -9.17 -21.11 -7.79
N ASP A 100 -8.76 -21.88 -8.79
CA ASP A 100 -7.76 -22.92 -8.68
C ASP A 100 -6.33 -22.35 -8.70
N TRP A 101 -5.36 -23.17 -8.35
CA TRP A 101 -3.95 -22.77 -8.30
C TRP A 101 -3.42 -22.35 -9.68
N GLU A 102 -3.84 -23.01 -10.74
CA GLU A 102 -3.41 -22.72 -12.10
C GLU A 102 -3.88 -21.32 -12.53
N THR A 103 -5.13 -20.99 -12.27
CA THR A 103 -5.69 -19.64 -12.50
C THR A 103 -4.95 -18.58 -11.72
N ILE A 104 -4.61 -18.82 -10.45
CA ILE A 104 -3.88 -17.86 -9.61
C ILE A 104 -2.47 -17.66 -10.14
N GLN A 105 -1.76 -18.71 -10.50
CA GLN A 105 -0.40 -18.62 -11.01
C GLN A 105 -0.33 -17.78 -12.30
N HIS A 106 -1.24 -18.00 -13.23
CA HIS A 106 -1.24 -17.33 -14.53
C HIS A 106 -1.87 -15.92 -14.51
N ASN A 107 -2.83 -15.66 -13.62
CA ASN A 107 -3.56 -14.40 -13.63
C ASN A 107 -3.18 -13.43 -12.49
N TYR A 108 -2.49 -13.91 -11.44
CA TYR A 108 -2.08 -13.05 -10.32
C TYR A 108 -0.56 -12.95 -10.19
N PHE A 109 0.16 -14.07 -10.09
CA PHE A 109 1.60 -14.02 -9.83
C PHE A 109 2.41 -13.44 -11.00
N ILE A 110 1.98 -13.63 -12.23
CA ILE A 110 2.60 -13.02 -13.41
C ILE A 110 2.53 -11.48 -13.34
N PHE A 111 1.47 -10.93 -12.73
CA PHE A 111 1.28 -9.48 -12.61
C PHE A 111 2.00 -8.86 -11.42
N VAL A 112 2.53 -9.65 -10.47
CA VAL A 112 3.26 -9.12 -9.31
C VAL A 112 4.43 -8.21 -9.73
N PRO A 113 5.39 -8.62 -10.56
CA PRO A 113 6.47 -7.74 -10.98
C PRO A 113 6.00 -6.57 -11.85
N LEU A 114 4.95 -6.78 -12.65
CA LEU A 114 4.37 -5.75 -13.49
C LEU A 114 3.68 -4.64 -12.68
N LEU A 115 3.07 -5.00 -11.55
CA LEU A 115 2.41 -4.06 -10.64
C LEU A 115 3.40 -3.39 -9.68
N ALA A 116 4.44 -4.11 -9.24
CA ALA A 116 5.42 -3.63 -8.27
C ALA A 116 6.11 -2.34 -8.73
N PHE A 117 6.54 -2.29 -9.99
CA PHE A 117 7.25 -1.12 -10.52
C PHE A 117 6.39 0.14 -10.58
N PRO A 118 5.20 0.17 -11.22
CA PRO A 118 4.37 1.38 -11.24
C PRO A 118 3.87 1.78 -9.84
N GLU A 119 3.53 0.85 -8.96
CA GLU A 119 3.16 1.18 -7.57
C GLU A 119 4.33 1.80 -6.80
N GLY A 120 5.53 1.26 -6.95
CA GLY A 120 6.74 1.85 -6.37
C GLY A 120 7.02 3.24 -6.92
N LEU A 121 6.95 3.39 -8.24
CA LEU A 121 7.19 4.66 -8.92
C LEU A 121 6.21 5.74 -8.47
N LEU A 122 4.91 5.46 -8.48
CA LEU A 122 3.87 6.41 -8.08
C LEU A 122 4.01 6.82 -6.61
N ASN A 123 4.28 5.89 -5.70
CA ASN A 123 4.48 6.22 -4.29
C ASN A 123 5.79 6.98 -4.06
N GLY A 124 6.89 6.56 -4.69
CA GLY A 124 8.18 7.24 -4.59
C GLY A 124 8.14 8.67 -5.14
N MET A 125 7.55 8.87 -6.32
CA MET A 125 7.38 10.20 -6.91
C MET A 125 6.47 11.09 -6.05
N SER A 126 5.37 10.55 -5.54
CA SER A 126 4.46 11.30 -4.66
C SER A 126 5.18 11.78 -3.40
N LEU A 127 5.96 10.91 -2.75
CA LEU A 127 6.74 11.30 -1.58
C LEU A 127 7.86 12.27 -1.93
N ALA A 128 8.54 12.11 -3.07
CA ALA A 128 9.54 13.07 -3.53
C ALA A 128 8.95 14.48 -3.72
N VAL A 129 7.79 14.58 -4.35
CA VAL A 129 7.08 15.86 -4.53
C VAL A 129 6.64 16.43 -3.19
N LEU A 130 6.06 15.61 -2.32
CA LEU A 130 5.57 16.07 -1.02
C LEU A 130 6.70 16.52 -0.09
N THR A 131 7.83 15.81 -0.05
CA THR A 131 8.97 16.21 0.80
C THR A 131 9.59 17.54 0.38
N VAL A 132 9.53 17.88 -0.92
CA VAL A 132 10.10 19.13 -1.43
C VAL A 132 9.13 20.30 -1.34
N PHE A 133 7.86 20.09 -1.73
CA PHE A 133 6.89 21.18 -1.87
C PHE A 133 5.96 21.35 -0.67
N LYS A 134 5.67 20.27 0.06
CA LYS A 134 4.68 20.23 1.15
C LYS A 134 5.08 19.25 2.26
N PRO A 135 6.27 19.40 2.86
CA PRO A 135 6.73 18.49 3.91
C PRO A 135 5.78 18.43 5.11
N GLU A 136 5.07 19.52 5.39
CA GLU A 136 4.08 19.62 6.45
C GLU A 136 2.85 18.69 6.27
N TRP A 137 2.65 18.15 5.06
CA TRP A 137 1.60 17.17 4.78
C TRP A 137 2.01 15.74 5.12
N LEU A 138 3.28 15.51 5.35
CA LEU A 138 3.83 14.20 5.70
C LEU A 138 3.95 14.10 7.22
N ARG A 139 3.02 13.42 7.85
CA ARG A 139 3.01 13.23 9.31
C ARG A 139 4.27 12.52 9.83
N VAL A 140 4.85 11.65 9.02
CA VAL A 140 6.00 10.81 9.38
C VAL A 140 7.34 11.43 9.00
N PHE A 141 7.34 12.58 8.33
CA PHE A 141 8.55 13.28 7.89
C PHE A 141 8.76 14.55 8.72
N SER A 142 10.00 14.80 9.12
CA SER A 142 10.43 16.04 9.78
C SER A 142 11.77 16.47 9.23
N ASP A 143 11.89 17.71 8.80
CA ASP A 143 13.16 18.27 8.30
C ASP A 143 14.31 18.24 9.33
N ARG A 144 13.98 18.01 10.62
CA ARG A 144 14.98 17.87 11.68
C ARG A 144 15.56 16.45 11.76
N ASP A 145 14.84 15.46 11.23
CA ASP A 145 15.21 14.05 11.33
C ASP A 145 15.94 13.57 10.07
N TYR A 146 15.81 14.28 8.95
CA TYR A 146 16.36 13.97 7.63
C TYR A 146 17.19 15.14 7.09
#